data_18a4eff3c8855a0a774e80ef52df1941
#
_entry.id   18a4eff3c8855a0a774e80ef52df1941
#
_cell.length_a   1.000
_cell.length_b   1.000
_cell.length_c   1.000
_cell.angle_alpha   90.00
_cell.angle_beta   90.00
_cell.angle_gamma   90.00
#
_symmetry.space_group_name_H-M   'P 1'
#
loop_
_entity.id
_entity.type
_entity.pdbx_description
1 polymer ?
#
loop_
_entity_poly.entity_id
_entity_poly.type
_entity_poly.pdbx_seq_one_letter_code
_entity_poly.pdbx_strand_id
1 'polypeptide(L)'
;MLNRPLVVSPPPIWGRLNPGVLFFTKESVTQMAKTAILVDGGFYRKRAAHLWGKKTAEERAKELNAYCMAHLHDKDGNEERQLYRIFYYDCEPVGRRSVYHPLTKKNVDLDKSDTYTWTQTFLEELRKRRKFALRLGTLSNQMAYNLRPDVTRKLLAGTKQLEELTEDDFVFVAQQKGVDMRVGVDIASLAYKKQVDQIILIAGDSDFVPAAKLARREGVDFILDPMWADIKPDLFEHIDGLKSQWRKRSEKAEAKK
;
A
#
# COMPACT_ATOMS: atom_id res chain seq x y z
N MET A 1 43.75 -78.99 35.83
CA MET A 1 43.33 -78.49 34.49
C MET A 1 43.23 -76.98 34.56
N LEU A 2 44.25 -76.28 34.14
CA LEU A 2 44.43 -74.87 34.33
C LEU A 2 44.30 -74.15 32.97
N ASN A 3 43.21 -73.41 32.82
CA ASN A 3 43.02 -72.54 31.68
C ASN A 3 43.89 -71.26 31.80
N ARG A 4 44.79 -71.06 30.87
CA ARG A 4 45.57 -69.83 30.71
C ARG A 4 44.77 -68.88 29.84
N PRO A 5 44.65 -67.56 30.18
CA PRO A 5 44.06 -66.57 29.30
C PRO A 5 45.03 -66.16 28.21
N LEU A 6 44.50 -66.03 27.02
CA LEU A 6 45.16 -65.47 25.87
C LEU A 6 45.43 -63.95 26.04
N VAL A 7 46.69 -63.61 26.01
CA VAL A 7 47.13 -62.16 25.92
C VAL A 7 46.97 -61.71 24.51
N VAL A 8 46.02 -60.81 24.30
CA VAL A 8 45.86 -60.09 22.99
C VAL A 8 46.67 -58.81 23.07
N SER A 9 47.68 -58.71 22.25
CA SER A 9 48.50 -57.47 22.07
C SER A 9 47.64 -56.35 21.46
N PRO A 10 47.82 -55.07 21.87
CA PRO A 10 47.10 -53.97 21.29
C PRO A 10 47.56 -53.68 19.86
N PRO A 11 46.64 -53.20 19.00
CA PRO A 11 46.97 -52.84 17.61
C PRO A 11 47.84 -51.60 17.55
N PRO A 12 48.54 -51.36 16.42
CA PRO A 12 49.52 -50.30 16.26
C PRO A 12 48.91 -48.92 16.28
N ILE A 13 49.66 -48.00 16.82
CA ILE A 13 49.36 -46.59 17.00
C ILE A 13 49.01 -45.96 15.66
N TRP A 14 47.74 -45.57 15.53
CA TRP A 14 47.27 -44.76 14.41
C TRP A 14 47.96 -43.40 14.45
N GLY A 15 48.60 -43.06 13.32
CA GLY A 15 49.19 -41.73 13.11
C GLY A 15 48.18 -40.62 13.39
N ARG A 16 48.67 -39.50 13.93
CA ARG A 16 47.91 -38.29 14.18
C ARG A 16 47.27 -37.81 12.87
N LEU A 17 46.01 -38.09 12.67
CA LEU A 17 45.19 -37.34 11.76
C LEU A 17 44.92 -35.98 12.42
N ASN A 18 45.50 -34.92 11.89
CA ASN A 18 45.03 -33.59 12.17
C ASN A 18 43.51 -33.56 11.86
N PRO A 19 42.63 -33.27 12.84
CA PRO A 19 41.26 -32.95 12.50
C PRO A 19 41.34 -31.58 11.79
N GLY A 20 41.42 -31.60 10.46
CA GLY A 20 41.07 -30.46 9.68
C GLY A 20 39.64 -30.11 10.06
N VAL A 21 39.50 -29.12 10.94
CA VAL A 21 38.21 -28.50 11.24
C VAL A 21 37.75 -27.91 9.94
N LEU A 22 36.92 -28.67 9.20
CA LEU A 22 36.08 -28.09 8.15
C LEU A 22 35.18 -27.08 8.86
N PHE A 23 35.63 -25.83 8.95
CA PHE A 23 34.72 -24.72 9.14
C PHE A 23 33.88 -24.66 7.86
N PHE A 24 32.76 -25.34 7.88
CA PHE A 24 31.65 -24.93 7.07
C PHE A 24 31.29 -23.53 7.55
N THR A 25 31.92 -22.53 6.98
CA THR A 25 31.34 -21.21 6.98
C THR A 25 30.01 -21.38 6.24
N LYS A 26 28.96 -21.59 7.01
CA LYS A 26 27.61 -21.37 6.56
C LYS A 26 27.62 -19.89 6.21
N GLU A 27 27.94 -19.56 4.96
CA GLU A 27 27.57 -18.27 4.43
C GLU A 27 26.07 -18.20 4.69
N SER A 28 25.71 -17.45 5.71
CA SER A 28 24.32 -17.11 5.97
C SER A 28 23.91 -16.28 4.76
N VAL A 29 23.39 -16.94 3.74
CA VAL A 29 22.62 -16.26 2.70
C VAL A 29 21.52 -15.57 3.47
N THR A 30 21.70 -14.30 3.75
CA THR A 30 20.68 -13.49 4.43
C THR A 30 19.49 -13.50 3.50
N GLN A 31 18.53 -14.36 3.80
CA GLN A 31 17.33 -14.47 2.98
C GLN A 31 16.60 -13.15 3.09
N MET A 32 16.51 -12.43 1.96
CA MET A 32 15.80 -11.15 1.93
C MET A 32 14.34 -11.34 2.33
N ALA A 33 13.86 -10.46 3.20
CA ALA A 33 12.47 -10.48 3.68
C ALA A 33 11.49 -10.40 2.52
N LYS A 34 10.59 -11.37 2.42
CA LYS A 34 9.53 -11.40 1.43
C LYS A 34 8.45 -10.40 1.81
N THR A 35 8.30 -9.34 1.02
CA THR A 35 7.50 -8.16 1.33
C THR A 35 6.28 -8.05 0.42
N ALA A 36 5.10 -7.90 1.01
CA ALA A 36 3.89 -7.45 0.32
C ALA A 36 3.70 -5.95 0.51
N ILE A 37 3.30 -5.24 -0.56
CA ILE A 37 2.97 -3.82 -0.50
C ILE A 37 1.47 -3.70 -0.77
N LEU A 38 0.76 -3.11 0.18
CA LEU A 38 -0.68 -2.89 0.12
C LEU A 38 -0.94 -1.39 -0.03
N VAL A 39 -1.69 -0.98 -1.03
CA VAL A 39 -1.91 0.42 -1.37
C VAL A 39 -3.40 0.74 -1.30
N ASP A 40 -3.80 1.59 -0.36
CA ASP A 40 -5.10 2.26 -0.41
C ASP A 40 -5.09 3.24 -1.60
N GLY A 41 -5.83 2.91 -2.65
CA GLY A 41 -5.85 3.68 -3.89
C GLY A 41 -6.50 5.05 -3.73
N GLY A 42 -7.53 5.15 -2.91
CA GLY A 42 -8.19 6.42 -2.60
C GLY A 42 -7.24 7.39 -1.88
N PHE A 43 -6.57 6.89 -0.86
CA PHE A 43 -5.55 7.63 -0.13
C PHE A 43 -4.38 8.00 -1.04
N TYR A 44 -3.77 7.02 -1.73
CA TYR A 44 -2.63 7.27 -2.61
C TYR A 44 -2.90 8.36 -3.64
N ARG A 45 -4.02 8.27 -4.38
CA ARG A 45 -4.33 9.24 -5.44
C ARG A 45 -4.45 10.66 -4.90
N LYS A 46 -5.12 10.84 -3.74
CA LYS A 46 -5.26 12.16 -3.09
C LYS A 46 -3.90 12.69 -2.63
N ARG A 47 -3.11 11.87 -1.94
CA ARG A 47 -1.79 12.28 -1.43
C ARG A 47 -0.80 12.54 -2.54
N ALA A 48 -0.73 11.68 -3.55
CA ALA A 48 0.17 11.87 -4.69
C ALA A 48 -0.17 13.15 -5.49
N ALA A 49 -1.45 13.45 -5.68
CA ALA A 49 -1.85 14.71 -6.30
C ALA A 49 -1.46 15.94 -5.46
N HIS A 50 -1.56 15.85 -4.14
CA HIS A 50 -1.14 16.92 -3.23
C HIS A 50 0.39 17.09 -3.20
N LEU A 51 1.15 16.00 -3.14
CA LEU A 51 2.60 16.04 -3.00
C LEU A 51 3.33 16.34 -4.31
N TRP A 52 2.84 15.81 -5.43
CA TRP A 52 3.56 15.78 -6.71
C TRP A 52 2.74 16.32 -7.88
N GLY A 53 1.59 16.94 -7.61
CA GLY A 53 0.71 17.55 -8.60
C GLY A 53 -0.16 16.56 -9.37
N LYS A 54 -0.99 17.11 -10.26
CA LYS A 54 -1.84 16.31 -11.16
C LYS A 54 -0.97 15.69 -12.27
N LYS A 55 -1.31 14.47 -12.68
CA LYS A 55 -0.62 13.72 -13.75
C LYS A 55 -1.62 12.94 -14.58
N THR A 56 -1.21 12.56 -15.80
CA THR A 56 -2.00 11.62 -16.61
C THR A 56 -2.12 10.26 -15.90
N ALA A 57 -3.03 9.44 -16.34
CA ALA A 57 -3.26 8.11 -15.78
C ALA A 57 -2.02 7.22 -15.90
N GLU A 58 -1.36 7.25 -17.05
CA GLU A 58 -0.15 6.49 -17.38
C GLU A 58 1.04 6.94 -16.52
N GLU A 59 1.24 8.25 -16.39
CA GLU A 59 2.31 8.82 -15.57
C GLU A 59 2.11 8.47 -14.10
N ARG A 60 0.87 8.56 -13.60
CA ARG A 60 0.52 8.21 -12.23
C ARG A 60 0.72 6.72 -11.96
N ALA A 61 0.39 5.86 -12.91
CA ALA A 61 0.63 4.43 -12.79
C ALA A 61 2.13 4.07 -12.78
N LYS A 62 2.94 4.77 -13.61
CA LYS A 62 4.41 4.64 -13.59
C LYS A 62 4.97 5.10 -12.24
N GLU A 63 4.49 6.25 -11.74
CA GLU A 63 4.91 6.80 -10.45
C GLU A 63 4.58 5.86 -9.29
N LEU A 64 3.36 5.32 -9.21
CA LEU A 64 2.99 4.35 -8.17
C LEU A 64 3.91 3.13 -8.19
N ASN A 65 4.18 2.58 -9.36
CA ASN A 65 5.09 1.45 -9.48
C ASN A 65 6.49 1.80 -8.95
N ALA A 66 7.05 2.92 -9.38
CA ALA A 66 8.37 3.36 -8.93
C ALA A 66 8.39 3.65 -7.42
N TYR A 67 7.31 4.25 -6.88
CA TYR A 67 7.14 4.49 -5.45
C TYR A 67 7.12 3.20 -4.63
N CYS A 68 6.35 2.21 -5.07
CA CYS A 68 6.33 0.89 -4.44
C CYS A 68 7.70 0.19 -4.52
N MET A 69 8.38 0.25 -5.67
CA MET A 69 9.70 -0.36 -5.83
C MET A 69 10.76 0.31 -4.95
N ALA A 70 10.66 1.62 -4.69
CA ALA A 70 11.57 2.32 -3.79
C ALA A 70 11.53 1.78 -2.34
N HIS A 71 10.42 1.18 -1.91
CA HIS A 71 10.32 0.53 -0.60
C HIS A 71 11.15 -0.74 -0.46
N LEU A 72 11.58 -1.34 -1.58
CA LEU A 72 12.35 -2.58 -1.58
C LEU A 72 13.85 -2.35 -1.42
N HIS A 73 14.29 -1.09 -1.51
CA HIS A 73 15.68 -0.71 -1.46
C HIS A 73 16.02 0.00 -0.15
N ASP A 74 17.30 -0.12 0.24
CA ASP A 74 17.87 0.67 1.34
C ASP A 74 18.16 2.12 0.89
N LYS A 75 18.82 2.90 1.77
CA LYS A 75 19.17 4.30 1.49
C LYS A 75 20.25 4.43 0.42
N ASP A 76 21.05 3.40 0.22
CA ASP A 76 22.16 3.34 -0.72
C ASP A 76 21.74 2.75 -2.07
N GLY A 77 20.47 2.34 -2.19
CA GLY A 77 19.86 1.80 -3.41
C GLY A 77 20.07 0.30 -3.61
N ASN A 78 20.60 -0.42 -2.60
CA ASN A 78 20.72 -1.87 -2.66
C ASN A 78 19.36 -2.54 -2.41
N GLU A 79 19.13 -3.68 -3.07
CA GLU A 79 17.91 -4.46 -2.85
C GLU A 79 17.95 -5.12 -1.47
N GLU A 80 17.07 -4.68 -0.57
CA GLU A 80 17.00 -5.12 0.83
C GLU A 80 15.86 -6.12 1.05
N ARG A 81 14.86 -6.08 0.17
CA ARG A 81 13.61 -6.85 0.30
C ARG A 81 13.20 -7.50 -1.02
N GLN A 82 12.65 -8.70 -0.94
CA GLN A 82 12.09 -9.40 -2.09
C GLN A 82 10.59 -9.08 -2.24
N LEU A 83 10.19 -8.50 -3.38
CA LEU A 83 8.79 -8.24 -3.64
C LEU A 83 8.00 -9.55 -3.76
N TYR A 84 7.02 -9.76 -2.89
CA TYR A 84 5.98 -10.77 -3.06
C TYR A 84 4.96 -10.28 -4.10
N ARG A 85 4.21 -9.21 -3.78
CA ARG A 85 3.17 -8.63 -4.64
C ARG A 85 2.81 -7.22 -4.18
N ILE A 86 2.33 -6.38 -5.10
CA ILE A 86 1.69 -5.11 -4.82
C ILE A 86 0.18 -5.32 -4.96
N PHE A 87 -0.56 -5.08 -3.89
CA PHE A 87 -2.02 -5.09 -3.87
C PHE A 87 -2.52 -3.66 -3.93
N TYR A 88 -3.33 -3.34 -4.92
CA TYR A 88 -3.92 -2.01 -5.07
C TYR A 88 -5.42 -2.10 -4.84
N TYR A 89 -5.91 -1.39 -3.83
CA TYR A 89 -7.29 -1.41 -3.39
C TYR A 89 -7.99 -0.12 -3.80
N ASP A 90 -9.08 -0.24 -4.54
CA ASP A 90 -9.89 0.90 -5.00
C ASP A 90 -11.29 0.39 -5.38
N CYS A 91 -12.10 1.25 -5.99
CA CYS A 91 -13.34 0.86 -6.63
C CYS A 91 -13.24 0.99 -8.15
N GLU A 92 -13.96 0.14 -8.85
CA GLU A 92 -14.16 0.37 -10.28
C GLU A 92 -14.97 1.66 -10.48
N PRO A 93 -14.61 2.50 -11.47
CA PRO A 93 -15.41 3.66 -11.79
C PRO A 93 -16.78 3.22 -12.30
N VAL A 94 -17.81 3.96 -11.93
CA VAL A 94 -19.18 3.65 -12.31
C VAL A 94 -19.41 4.01 -13.76
N GLY A 95 -19.58 2.98 -14.59
CA GLY A 95 -20.03 3.15 -15.97
C GLY A 95 -21.55 3.06 -16.11
N ARG A 96 -22.08 3.58 -17.21
CA ARG A 96 -23.49 3.49 -17.64
C ARG A 96 -24.51 3.93 -16.58
N ARG A 97 -24.17 4.95 -15.81
CA ARG A 97 -25.08 5.59 -14.84
C ARG A 97 -25.03 7.09 -15.00
N SER A 98 -26.18 7.70 -14.83
CA SER A 98 -26.31 9.14 -14.74
C SER A 98 -26.75 9.55 -13.34
N VAL A 99 -26.29 10.72 -12.90
CA VAL A 99 -26.63 11.30 -11.61
C VAL A 99 -27.18 12.70 -11.82
N TYR A 100 -28.31 12.99 -11.19
CA TYR A 100 -28.94 14.29 -11.28
C TYR A 100 -28.10 15.37 -10.61
N HIS A 101 -27.82 16.45 -11.33
CA HIS A 101 -27.11 17.61 -10.80
C HIS A 101 -28.12 18.68 -10.38
N PRO A 102 -28.22 19.05 -9.10
CA PRO A 102 -29.31 19.88 -8.58
C PRO A 102 -29.31 21.32 -9.12
N LEU A 103 -28.14 21.89 -9.44
CA LEU A 103 -28.04 23.25 -9.99
C LEU A 103 -28.44 23.29 -11.48
N THR A 104 -27.82 22.43 -12.29
CA THR A 104 -28.08 22.43 -13.75
C THR A 104 -29.37 21.75 -14.12
N LYS A 105 -30.02 21.03 -13.18
CA LYS A 105 -31.24 20.24 -13.37
C LYS A 105 -31.13 19.20 -14.50
N LYS A 106 -29.90 18.73 -14.76
CA LYS A 106 -29.59 17.74 -15.79
C LYS A 106 -29.01 16.47 -15.18
N ASN A 107 -29.19 15.37 -15.88
CA ASN A 107 -28.46 14.14 -15.56
C ASN A 107 -27.07 14.19 -16.17
N VAL A 108 -26.05 13.93 -15.36
CA VAL A 108 -24.65 13.86 -15.76
C VAL A 108 -24.27 12.38 -15.93
N ASP A 109 -23.89 12.00 -17.13
CA ASP A 109 -23.42 10.65 -17.43
C ASP A 109 -22.01 10.45 -16.85
N LEU A 110 -21.88 9.54 -15.91
CA LEU A 110 -20.61 9.33 -15.19
C LEU A 110 -19.51 8.74 -16.09
N ASP A 111 -19.89 7.88 -17.04
CA ASP A 111 -18.98 7.23 -18.00
C ASP A 111 -18.41 8.16 -19.05
N LYS A 112 -18.98 9.35 -19.22
CA LYS A 112 -18.46 10.41 -20.09
C LYS A 112 -17.56 11.40 -19.35
N SER A 113 -17.35 11.22 -18.05
CA SER A 113 -16.51 12.11 -17.26
C SER A 113 -15.01 11.83 -17.46
N ASP A 114 -14.20 12.89 -17.40
CA ASP A 114 -12.74 12.79 -17.43
C ASP A 114 -12.23 11.89 -16.30
N THR A 115 -12.88 11.94 -15.14
CA THR A 115 -12.54 11.10 -13.98
C THR A 115 -12.75 9.62 -14.28
N TYR A 116 -13.82 9.28 -15.00
CA TYR A 116 -14.08 7.90 -15.41
C TYR A 116 -12.97 7.40 -16.35
N THR A 117 -12.74 8.14 -17.43
CA THR A 117 -11.72 7.81 -18.44
C THR A 117 -10.34 7.69 -17.81
N TRP A 118 -9.96 8.67 -16.98
CA TRP A 118 -8.69 8.66 -16.27
C TRP A 118 -8.55 7.43 -15.37
N THR A 119 -9.60 7.11 -14.59
CA THR A 119 -9.56 5.97 -13.66
C THR A 119 -9.49 4.63 -14.39
N GLN A 120 -10.24 4.46 -15.48
CA GLN A 120 -10.18 3.26 -16.32
C GLN A 120 -8.77 3.07 -16.88
N THR A 121 -8.21 4.09 -17.51
CA THR A 121 -6.84 4.04 -18.05
C THR A 121 -5.81 3.73 -16.97
N PHE A 122 -5.94 4.36 -15.80
CA PHE A 122 -5.04 4.12 -14.68
C PHE A 122 -5.07 2.66 -14.19
N LEU A 123 -6.26 2.09 -14.01
CA LEU A 123 -6.41 0.70 -13.60
C LEU A 123 -5.91 -0.28 -14.67
N GLU A 124 -6.13 0.02 -15.95
CA GLU A 124 -5.60 -0.78 -17.06
C GLU A 124 -4.07 -0.76 -17.08
N GLU A 125 -3.44 0.40 -16.88
CA GLU A 125 -1.99 0.52 -16.78
C GLU A 125 -1.42 -0.27 -15.59
N LEU A 126 -2.12 -0.33 -14.46
CA LEU A 126 -1.71 -1.17 -13.33
C LEU A 126 -1.85 -2.66 -13.64
N ARG A 127 -2.91 -3.08 -14.34
CA ARG A 127 -3.10 -4.49 -14.75
C ARG A 127 -1.96 -5.02 -15.61
N LYS A 128 -1.35 -4.18 -16.43
CA LYS A 128 -0.22 -4.54 -17.31
C LYS A 128 1.08 -4.79 -16.53
N ARG A 129 1.17 -4.37 -15.24
CA ARG A 129 2.41 -4.45 -14.47
C ARG A 129 2.57 -5.80 -13.79
N ARG A 130 3.79 -6.33 -13.85
CA ARG A 130 4.13 -7.56 -13.16
C ARG A 130 3.98 -7.40 -11.65
N LYS A 131 3.44 -8.42 -10.99
CA LYS A 131 3.22 -8.49 -9.53
C LYS A 131 2.21 -7.47 -8.97
N PHE A 132 1.46 -6.76 -9.80
CA PHE A 132 0.29 -6.00 -9.36
C PHE A 132 -0.95 -6.90 -9.29
N ALA A 133 -1.72 -6.73 -8.22
CA ALA A 133 -3.03 -7.35 -8.04
C ALA A 133 -4.04 -6.29 -7.65
N LEU A 134 -5.01 -6.04 -8.52
CA LEU A 134 -6.10 -5.13 -8.22
C LEU A 134 -7.13 -5.83 -7.32
N ARG A 135 -7.58 -5.14 -6.28
CA ARG A 135 -8.56 -5.56 -5.29
C ARG A 135 -9.70 -4.56 -5.28
N LEU A 136 -10.55 -4.64 -6.29
CA LEU A 136 -11.56 -3.62 -6.53
C LEU A 136 -12.84 -3.92 -5.75
N GLY A 137 -13.25 -2.95 -4.93
CA GLY A 137 -14.56 -2.86 -4.31
C GLY A 137 -15.61 -2.34 -5.28
N THR A 138 -16.76 -1.99 -4.75
CA THR A 138 -17.86 -1.41 -5.52
C THR A 138 -18.22 -0.04 -4.97
N LEU A 139 -18.72 0.84 -5.84
CA LEU A 139 -19.33 2.08 -5.41
C LEU A 139 -20.78 1.84 -5.03
N SER A 140 -21.23 2.49 -3.96
CA SER A 140 -22.62 2.46 -3.51
C SER A 140 -23.55 2.94 -4.61
N ASN A 141 -24.79 2.46 -4.59
CA ASN A 141 -25.85 2.99 -5.45
C ASN A 141 -26.31 4.40 -5.04
N GLN A 142 -25.98 4.82 -3.83
CA GLN A 142 -26.24 6.17 -3.34
C GLN A 142 -25.16 7.12 -3.84
N MET A 143 -25.45 7.77 -4.95
CA MET A 143 -24.56 8.74 -5.59
C MET A 143 -25.34 10.05 -5.75
N ALA A 144 -24.71 11.17 -5.41
CA ALA A 144 -25.34 12.48 -5.50
C ALA A 144 -24.31 13.57 -5.70
N TYR A 145 -24.76 14.68 -6.25
CA TYR A 145 -24.03 15.94 -6.16
C TYR A 145 -24.51 16.68 -4.91
N ASN A 146 -23.62 16.90 -3.98
CA ASN A 146 -23.87 17.63 -2.75
C ASN A 146 -23.15 18.98 -2.75
N LEU A 147 -23.70 19.97 -2.09
CA LEU A 147 -22.97 21.21 -1.82
C LEU A 147 -21.72 20.91 -0.98
N ARG A 148 -20.64 21.59 -1.30
CA ARG A 148 -19.41 21.53 -0.50
C ARG A 148 -19.66 22.05 0.90
N PRO A 149 -19.07 21.45 1.95
CA PRO A 149 -19.31 21.85 3.35
C PRO A 149 -19.00 23.33 3.64
N ASP A 150 -17.98 23.90 2.96
CA ASP A 150 -17.65 25.33 3.08
C ASP A 150 -18.71 26.22 2.46
N VAL A 151 -19.29 25.83 1.32
CA VAL A 151 -20.38 26.52 0.66
C VAL A 151 -21.66 26.46 1.49
N THR A 152 -21.98 25.28 2.02
CA THR A 152 -23.13 25.09 2.93
C THR A 152 -23.02 26.05 4.12
N ARG A 153 -21.85 26.18 4.73
CA ARG A 153 -21.64 27.12 5.84
C ARG A 153 -21.85 28.59 5.42
N LYS A 154 -21.37 28.98 4.23
CA LYS A 154 -21.56 30.33 3.70
C LYS A 154 -23.02 30.68 3.45
N LEU A 155 -23.79 29.73 2.89
CA LEU A 155 -25.23 29.89 2.68
C LEU A 155 -25.97 30.05 4.01
N LEU A 156 -25.69 29.20 5.00
CA LEU A 156 -26.32 29.27 6.32
C LEU A 156 -25.94 30.55 7.08
N ALA A 157 -24.72 31.07 6.87
CA ALA A 157 -24.27 32.34 7.45
C ALA A 157 -24.79 33.58 6.68
N GLY A 158 -25.50 33.41 5.56
CA GLY A 158 -25.99 34.52 4.73
C GLY A 158 -24.88 35.28 3.97
N THR A 159 -23.66 34.72 3.93
CA THR A 159 -22.51 35.33 3.20
C THR A 159 -22.41 34.91 1.73
N LYS A 160 -23.27 34.00 1.30
CA LYS A 160 -23.49 33.59 -0.10
C LYS A 160 -24.97 33.36 -0.32
N GLN A 161 -25.50 33.74 -1.48
CA GLN A 161 -26.90 33.54 -1.86
C GLN A 161 -27.05 32.32 -2.77
N LEU A 162 -28.27 31.78 -2.87
CA LEU A 162 -28.54 30.60 -3.72
C LEU A 162 -28.30 30.89 -5.20
N GLU A 163 -28.55 32.13 -5.63
CA GLU A 163 -28.37 32.61 -7.01
C GLU A 163 -26.90 32.71 -7.42
N GLU A 164 -25.99 32.75 -6.44
CA GLU A 164 -24.53 32.81 -6.64
C GLU A 164 -23.88 31.42 -6.76
N LEU A 165 -24.67 30.37 -6.67
CA LEU A 165 -24.14 29.02 -6.77
C LEU A 165 -23.67 28.68 -8.18
N THR A 166 -22.52 28.06 -8.28
CA THR A 166 -21.90 27.55 -9.50
C THR A 166 -21.74 26.04 -9.43
N GLU A 167 -21.42 25.39 -10.53
CA GLU A 167 -21.16 23.94 -10.55
C GLU A 167 -19.97 23.55 -9.65
N ASP A 168 -18.96 24.42 -9.49
CA ASP A 168 -17.81 24.21 -8.63
C ASP A 168 -18.16 24.16 -7.12
N ASP A 169 -19.33 24.66 -6.75
CA ASP A 169 -19.84 24.62 -5.38
C ASP A 169 -20.37 23.22 -5.00
N PHE A 170 -20.52 22.36 -5.99
CA PHE A 170 -20.97 20.98 -5.79
C PHE A 170 -19.82 19.98 -5.89
N VAL A 171 -19.95 18.91 -5.17
CA VAL A 171 -19.04 17.77 -5.21
C VAL A 171 -19.81 16.49 -5.44
N PHE A 172 -19.32 15.68 -6.37
CA PHE A 172 -19.85 14.33 -6.56
C PHE A 172 -19.45 13.44 -5.37
N VAL A 173 -20.45 12.85 -4.74
CA VAL A 173 -20.28 11.95 -3.60
C VAL A 173 -20.71 10.55 -3.98
N ALA A 174 -19.80 9.60 -3.86
CA ALA A 174 -20.06 8.18 -3.98
C ALA A 174 -19.35 7.45 -2.86
N GLN A 175 -20.06 6.63 -2.12
CA GLN A 175 -19.48 5.85 -1.02
C GLN A 175 -18.84 4.57 -1.57
N GLN A 176 -17.58 4.36 -1.23
CA GLN A 176 -16.88 3.10 -1.48
C GLN A 176 -17.38 2.01 -0.53
N LYS A 177 -17.53 0.78 -1.03
CA LYS A 177 -17.94 -0.39 -0.22
C LYS A 177 -16.95 -1.53 -0.38
N GLY A 178 -16.55 -2.09 0.75
CA GLY A 178 -15.76 -3.31 0.83
C GLY A 178 -14.28 -3.17 0.49
N VAL A 179 -13.75 -1.95 0.36
CA VAL A 179 -12.31 -1.72 0.10
C VAL A 179 -11.52 -2.05 1.36
N ASP A 180 -11.83 -1.43 2.50
CA ASP A 180 -11.10 -1.60 3.76
C ASP A 180 -11.18 -3.03 4.27
N MET A 181 -12.35 -3.66 4.12
CA MET A 181 -12.51 -5.08 4.45
C MET A 181 -11.59 -5.97 3.61
N ARG A 182 -11.42 -5.68 2.32
CA ARG A 182 -10.49 -6.45 1.47
C ARG A 182 -9.05 -6.30 1.91
N VAL A 183 -8.63 -5.09 2.29
CA VAL A 183 -7.30 -4.85 2.87
C VAL A 183 -7.11 -5.70 4.12
N GLY A 184 -8.05 -5.65 5.06
CA GLY A 184 -8.00 -6.44 6.30
C GLY A 184 -7.94 -7.94 6.06
N VAL A 185 -8.77 -8.46 5.13
CA VAL A 185 -8.79 -9.89 4.78
C VAL A 185 -7.49 -10.32 4.11
N ASP A 186 -6.93 -9.53 3.20
CA ASP A 186 -5.66 -9.85 2.55
C ASP A 186 -4.50 -9.82 3.57
N ILE A 187 -4.45 -8.83 4.47
CA ILE A 187 -3.46 -8.79 5.57
C ILE A 187 -3.55 -10.07 6.42
N ALA A 188 -4.76 -10.42 6.87
CA ALA A 188 -4.98 -11.62 7.67
C ALA A 188 -4.57 -12.90 6.92
N SER A 189 -4.93 -13.02 5.64
CA SER A 189 -4.59 -14.16 4.81
C SER A 189 -3.07 -14.30 4.60
N LEU A 190 -2.37 -13.19 4.33
CA LEU A 190 -0.92 -13.17 4.16
C LEU A 190 -0.20 -13.59 5.44
N ALA A 191 -0.66 -13.09 6.59
CA ALA A 191 -0.09 -13.38 7.90
C ALA A 191 -0.32 -14.85 8.32
N TYR A 192 -1.56 -15.32 8.34
CA TYR A 192 -1.87 -16.70 8.74
C TYR A 192 -1.25 -17.76 7.84
N LYS A 193 -1.18 -17.50 6.54
CA LYS A 193 -0.56 -18.42 5.58
C LYS A 193 0.97 -18.30 5.53
N LYS A 194 1.56 -17.40 6.32
CA LYS A 194 3.01 -17.12 6.34
C LYS A 194 3.58 -16.91 4.94
N GLN A 195 2.85 -16.16 4.12
CA GLN A 195 3.24 -15.93 2.71
C GLN A 195 4.28 -14.83 2.58
N VAL A 196 4.40 -13.97 3.60
CA VAL A 196 5.31 -12.84 3.64
C VAL A 196 5.90 -12.68 5.03
N ASP A 197 7.09 -12.10 5.10
CA ASP A 197 7.78 -11.76 6.34
C ASP A 197 7.46 -10.31 6.76
N GLN A 198 7.10 -9.48 5.77
CA GLN A 198 6.82 -8.06 5.98
C GLN A 198 5.64 -7.60 5.14
N ILE A 199 4.85 -6.69 5.70
CA ILE A 199 3.78 -5.95 5.02
C ILE A 199 4.09 -4.45 5.10
N ILE A 200 4.06 -3.78 3.94
CA ILE A 200 4.11 -2.32 3.85
C ILE A 200 2.72 -1.84 3.42
N LEU A 201 2.07 -1.08 4.30
CA LEU A 201 0.75 -0.50 4.03
C LEU A 201 0.91 0.99 3.68
N ILE A 202 0.53 1.36 2.46
CA ILE A 202 0.45 2.76 2.02
C ILE A 202 -0.98 3.24 2.25
N ALA A 203 -1.22 3.88 3.39
CA ALA A 203 -2.53 4.34 3.84
C ALA A 203 -2.39 5.39 4.95
N GLY A 204 -3.50 6.06 5.30
CA GLY A 204 -3.54 7.03 6.38
C GLY A 204 -4.68 6.81 7.38
N ASP A 205 -5.46 5.75 7.22
CA ASP A 205 -6.64 5.50 8.04
C ASP A 205 -6.34 4.57 9.24
N SER A 206 -6.89 4.93 10.40
CA SER A 206 -6.83 4.11 11.63
C SER A 206 -7.71 2.87 11.60
N ASP A 207 -8.59 2.73 10.63
CA ASP A 207 -9.46 1.57 10.49
C ASP A 207 -8.66 0.28 10.23
N PHE A 208 -7.37 0.40 9.86
CA PHE A 208 -6.47 -0.72 9.67
C PHE A 208 -5.77 -1.22 10.97
N VAL A 209 -5.98 -0.56 12.11
CA VAL A 209 -5.39 -0.98 13.42
C VAL A 209 -5.67 -2.44 13.75
N PRO A 210 -6.90 -2.98 13.62
CA PRO A 210 -7.14 -4.41 13.90
C PRO A 210 -6.34 -5.35 13.02
N ALA A 211 -6.15 -5.00 11.74
CA ALA A 211 -5.38 -5.79 10.79
C ALA A 211 -3.87 -5.73 11.09
N ALA A 212 -3.35 -4.56 11.45
CA ALA A 212 -1.96 -4.39 11.88
C ALA A 212 -1.65 -5.21 13.14
N LYS A 213 -2.52 -5.14 14.17
CA LYS A 213 -2.41 -5.96 15.39
C LYS A 213 -2.35 -7.46 15.08
N LEU A 214 -3.19 -7.91 14.14
CA LEU A 214 -3.23 -9.30 13.74
C LEU A 214 -1.91 -9.71 13.06
N ALA A 215 -1.46 -8.94 12.07
CA ALA A 215 -0.22 -9.24 11.34
C ALA A 215 1.00 -9.35 12.28
N ARG A 216 1.16 -8.39 13.19
CA ARG A 216 2.23 -8.39 14.20
C ARG A 216 2.16 -9.59 15.14
N ARG A 217 0.96 -9.98 15.57
CA ARG A 217 0.76 -11.20 16.40
C ARG A 217 1.23 -12.46 15.69
N GLU A 218 1.05 -12.52 14.37
CA GLU A 218 1.50 -13.65 13.56
C GLU A 218 3.00 -13.56 13.17
N GLY A 219 3.72 -12.55 13.68
CA GLY A 219 5.16 -12.38 13.46
C GLY A 219 5.53 -11.69 12.16
N VAL A 220 4.58 -11.01 11.53
CA VAL A 220 4.83 -10.21 10.30
C VAL A 220 5.27 -8.81 10.70
N ASP A 221 6.38 -8.34 10.17
CA ASP A 221 6.86 -6.96 10.33
C ASP A 221 5.93 -6.00 9.58
N PHE A 222 5.29 -5.06 10.30
CA PHE A 222 4.24 -4.19 9.76
C PHE A 222 4.70 -2.74 9.66
N ILE A 223 4.97 -2.31 8.43
CA ILE A 223 5.43 -0.94 8.12
C ILE A 223 4.28 -0.12 7.55
N LEU A 224 4.09 1.08 8.08
CA LEU A 224 3.14 2.07 7.53
C LEU A 224 3.88 3.11 6.70
N ASP A 225 3.35 3.41 5.52
CA ASP A 225 3.71 4.59 4.75
C ASP A 225 2.52 5.55 4.64
N PRO A 226 2.48 6.60 5.44
CA PRO A 226 1.43 7.62 5.38
C PRO A 226 1.69 8.68 4.31
N MET A 227 2.68 8.52 3.44
CA MET A 227 3.05 9.50 2.42
C MET A 227 3.16 10.93 3.00
N TRP A 228 3.88 11.06 4.11
CA TRP A 228 4.08 12.32 4.84
C TRP A 228 2.78 12.95 5.39
N ALA A 229 1.70 12.19 5.55
CA ALA A 229 0.53 12.63 6.28
C ALA A 229 0.73 12.40 7.79
N ASP A 230 0.03 13.20 8.60
CA ASP A 230 -0.08 12.94 10.02
C ASP A 230 -0.89 11.66 10.25
N ILE A 231 -0.48 10.87 11.22
CA ILE A 231 -1.15 9.62 11.61
C ILE A 231 -1.70 9.74 13.02
N LYS A 232 -2.81 9.05 13.27
CA LYS A 232 -3.39 9.00 14.61
C LYS A 232 -2.50 8.17 15.55
N PRO A 233 -2.39 8.57 16.85
CA PRO A 233 -1.57 7.86 17.82
C PRO A 233 -1.90 6.36 17.93
N ASP A 234 -3.18 6.01 17.86
CA ASP A 234 -3.64 4.61 17.91
C ASP A 234 -3.04 3.74 16.78
N LEU A 235 -2.96 4.27 15.56
CA LEU A 235 -2.32 3.54 14.46
C LEU A 235 -0.80 3.44 14.66
N PHE A 236 -0.17 4.51 15.18
CA PHE A 236 1.27 4.54 15.45
C PHE A 236 1.70 3.47 16.47
N GLU A 237 0.89 3.23 17.49
CA GLU A 237 1.15 2.20 18.52
C GLU A 237 1.18 0.77 17.98
N HIS A 238 0.54 0.56 16.82
CA HIS A 238 0.29 -0.78 16.28
C HIS A 238 1.02 -1.09 14.98
N ILE A 239 2.10 -0.34 14.71
CA ILE A 239 3.03 -0.60 13.61
C ILE A 239 4.43 -0.88 14.15
N ASP A 240 5.28 -1.57 13.38
CA ASP A 240 6.68 -1.81 13.73
C ASP A 240 7.59 -0.74 13.15
N GLY A 241 7.16 -0.04 12.10
CA GLY A 241 7.90 1.04 11.49
C GLY A 241 7.06 2.02 10.70
N LEU A 242 7.60 3.22 10.57
CA LEU A 242 7.03 4.32 9.77
C LEU A 242 8.06 4.72 8.71
N LYS A 243 7.72 4.56 7.44
CA LYS A 243 8.68 4.85 6.36
C LYS A 243 7.96 5.40 5.13
N SER A 244 8.00 6.73 4.94
CA SER A 244 7.60 7.34 3.66
C SER A 244 8.77 7.46 2.72
N GLN A 245 8.53 7.12 1.45
CA GLN A 245 9.49 7.31 0.36
C GLN A 245 9.36 8.74 -0.18
N TRP A 246 10.25 9.15 -1.03
CA TRP A 246 10.30 10.43 -1.75
C TRP A 246 9.81 11.65 -0.96
N ARG A 247 10.59 12.70 -0.93
CA ARG A 247 10.23 13.93 -0.22
C ARG A 247 9.12 14.70 -0.95
N LYS A 248 8.37 15.50 -0.20
CA LYS A 248 7.49 16.54 -0.76
C LYS A 248 8.32 17.42 -1.69
N ARG A 249 7.78 17.74 -2.87
CA ARG A 249 8.40 18.72 -3.78
C ARG A 249 8.56 20.04 -3.02
N SER A 250 9.79 20.50 -2.82
CA SER A 250 10.03 21.73 -2.06
C SER A 250 9.54 22.91 -2.89
N GLU A 251 8.76 23.80 -2.29
CA GLU A 251 8.26 25.05 -2.92
C GLU A 251 9.38 25.95 -3.45
N LYS A 252 10.64 25.70 -3.05
CA LYS A 252 11.83 26.39 -3.55
C LYS A 252 12.23 26.04 -5.00
N ALA A 253 11.64 25.01 -5.62
CA ALA A 253 11.93 24.65 -6.99
C ALA A 253 11.05 25.41 -8.02
N GLU A 254 9.95 26.03 -7.58
CA GLU A 254 9.04 26.80 -8.47
C GLU A 254 9.46 28.28 -8.61
N ALA A 255 10.30 28.79 -7.70
CA ALA A 255 10.83 30.17 -7.77
C ALA A 255 12.06 30.32 -8.70
N LYS A 256 12.46 29.27 -9.42
CA LYS A 256 13.62 29.25 -10.34
C LYS A 256 13.27 28.86 -11.77
N LYS A 257 12.00 29.02 -12.18
CA LYS A 257 11.63 28.92 -13.61
C LYS A 257 11.02 30.21 -14.09
#